data_5168a47c59713fa041430f05a35635ed
#
_entry.id   5168a47c59713fa041430f05a35635ed
#
_cell.length_a   1.000
_cell.length_b   1.000
_cell.length_c   1.000
_cell.angle_alpha   90.00
_cell.angle_beta   90.00
_cell.angle_gamma   90.00
#
_symmetry.space_group_name_H-M   'P 1'
#
loop_
_entity.id
_entity.type
_entity.pdbx_description
1 polymer ?
#
loop_
_entity_poly.entity_id
_entity_poly.type
_entity_poly.pdbx_seq_one_letter_code
_entity_poly.pdbx_strand_id
1 'polypeptide(L)'
;MSGHAAASAEAQSAVFMRSEPVPEHTKQATGPHFDHLNPNDLGALMDSMATIGFQGTSVSDAVRIIERMRTWRLSDDPSYDSTGDDCANLPANDPAHPSNVRCTILLGYTSNLISSGLREVIHFLVKHKYVSGIVTTAGGVEEDFIKCLGPTYLGSFHLDGATLRKRGLNRIGNLIVPNDNYCKFEDWVMPILNQMRAEQDTAPPE
;
A
#
# COMPACT_ATOMS: atom_id res chain seq x y z
N MET A 1 -48.55 -15.92 -36.70
CA MET A 1 -47.41 -16.49 -37.42
C MET A 1 -46.21 -15.63 -37.06
N SER A 2 -45.41 -16.11 -36.15
CA SER A 2 -44.23 -15.41 -35.62
C SER A 2 -43.06 -15.67 -36.57
N GLY A 3 -42.71 -14.68 -37.37
CA GLY A 3 -41.47 -14.70 -38.16
C GLY A 3 -40.28 -14.47 -37.21
N HIS A 4 -39.63 -15.52 -36.77
CA HIS A 4 -38.29 -15.40 -36.28
C HIS A 4 -37.41 -15.08 -37.53
N ALA A 5 -36.95 -13.83 -37.62
CA ALA A 5 -35.91 -13.49 -38.58
C ALA A 5 -34.71 -14.36 -38.25
N ALA A 6 -34.31 -15.21 -39.17
CA ALA A 6 -33.07 -15.98 -39.05
C ALA A 6 -31.92 -14.98 -38.88
N ALA A 7 -31.14 -15.13 -37.82
CA ALA A 7 -29.93 -14.33 -37.64
C ALA A 7 -29.03 -14.51 -38.87
N SER A 8 -28.35 -13.44 -39.33
CA SER A 8 -27.46 -13.52 -40.49
C SER A 8 -26.38 -14.57 -40.27
N ALA A 9 -25.90 -15.20 -41.32
CA ALA A 9 -24.85 -16.22 -41.24
C ALA A 9 -23.58 -15.67 -40.54
N GLU A 10 -23.30 -14.37 -40.71
CA GLU A 10 -22.21 -13.68 -40.03
C GLU A 10 -22.44 -13.57 -38.48
N ALA A 11 -23.68 -13.25 -38.05
CA ALA A 11 -24.02 -13.23 -36.65
C ALA A 11 -23.98 -14.63 -36.02
N GLN A 12 -24.44 -15.65 -36.75
CA GLN A 12 -24.35 -17.04 -36.30
C GLN A 12 -22.91 -17.52 -36.21
N SER A 13 -22.04 -17.19 -37.18
CA SER A 13 -20.62 -17.57 -37.15
C SER A 13 -19.87 -16.87 -35.99
N ALA A 14 -20.21 -15.63 -35.65
CA ALA A 14 -19.60 -14.91 -34.56
C ALA A 14 -20.02 -15.47 -33.17
N VAL A 15 -21.28 -15.92 -33.04
CA VAL A 15 -21.80 -16.46 -31.77
C VAL A 15 -21.43 -17.93 -31.56
N PHE A 16 -21.36 -18.72 -32.63
CA PHE A 16 -21.10 -20.17 -32.56
C PHE A 16 -19.68 -20.55 -33.00
N MET A 17 -18.76 -19.60 -33.02
CA MET A 17 -17.35 -19.92 -33.23
C MET A 17 -16.85 -20.89 -32.13
N ARG A 18 -16.21 -21.98 -32.56
CA ARG A 18 -15.58 -22.90 -31.61
C ARG A 18 -14.37 -22.22 -30.98
N SER A 19 -14.28 -22.29 -29.65
CA SER A 19 -13.14 -21.77 -28.90
C SER A 19 -11.87 -22.56 -29.25
N GLU A 20 -10.77 -21.87 -29.33
CA GLU A 20 -9.46 -22.48 -29.28
C GLU A 20 -9.20 -23.03 -27.87
N PRO A 21 -8.33 -24.03 -27.70
CA PRO A 21 -7.96 -24.52 -26.39
C PRO A 21 -7.39 -23.40 -25.52
N VAL A 22 -7.83 -23.33 -24.26
CA VAL A 22 -7.24 -22.41 -23.27
C VAL A 22 -5.77 -22.78 -23.09
N PRO A 23 -4.83 -21.80 -23.04
CA PRO A 23 -3.41 -22.09 -22.85
C PRO A 23 -3.16 -22.95 -21.61
N GLU A 24 -2.20 -23.88 -21.71
CA GLU A 24 -1.78 -24.71 -20.57
C GLU A 24 -1.37 -23.79 -19.40
N HIS A 25 -1.64 -24.24 -18.18
CA HIS A 25 -1.39 -23.49 -16.94
C HIS A 25 -2.31 -22.30 -16.65
N THR A 26 -3.32 -22.03 -17.49
CA THR A 26 -4.34 -21.02 -17.17
C THR A 26 -5.17 -21.49 -16.00
N LYS A 27 -5.21 -20.67 -14.93
CA LYS A 27 -6.00 -20.99 -13.73
C LYS A 27 -7.48 -20.82 -13.99
N GLN A 28 -8.27 -21.78 -13.54
CA GLN A 28 -9.73 -21.68 -13.54
C GLN A 28 -10.18 -20.67 -12.47
N ALA A 29 -11.17 -19.85 -12.78
CA ALA A 29 -11.81 -18.97 -11.81
C ALA A 29 -12.78 -19.80 -10.95
N THR A 30 -12.39 -20.07 -9.73
CA THR A 30 -13.16 -20.90 -8.77
C THR A 30 -13.51 -20.14 -7.48
N GLY A 31 -12.65 -19.20 -7.06
CA GLY A 31 -12.80 -18.50 -5.79
C GLY A 31 -12.69 -19.40 -4.56
N PRO A 32 -13.03 -18.87 -3.37
CA PRO A 32 -12.95 -19.60 -2.11
C PRO A 32 -14.09 -20.60 -1.94
N HIS A 33 -13.78 -21.77 -1.41
CA HIS A 33 -14.76 -22.76 -0.96
C HIS A 33 -14.94 -22.61 0.56
N PHE A 34 -15.88 -21.79 0.98
CA PHE A 34 -16.07 -21.43 2.39
C PHE A 34 -16.35 -22.61 3.31
N ASP A 35 -16.99 -23.71 2.81
CA ASP A 35 -17.23 -24.92 3.58
C ASP A 35 -15.94 -25.65 3.97
N HIS A 36 -14.83 -25.37 3.28
CA HIS A 36 -13.52 -25.99 3.51
C HIS A 36 -12.47 -25.03 4.07
N LEU A 37 -12.79 -23.73 4.13
CA LEU A 37 -11.89 -22.74 4.71
C LEU A 37 -12.04 -22.71 6.23
N ASN A 38 -10.91 -22.75 6.94
CA ASN A 38 -10.92 -22.41 8.36
C ASN A 38 -11.23 -20.90 8.50
N PRO A 39 -12.34 -20.52 9.15
CA PRO A 39 -12.74 -19.11 9.27
C PRO A 39 -11.74 -18.26 10.05
N ASN A 40 -10.80 -18.88 10.78
CA ASN A 40 -9.75 -18.20 11.52
C ASN A 40 -8.42 -18.09 10.72
N ASP A 41 -8.36 -18.64 9.50
CA ASP A 41 -7.19 -18.61 8.66
C ASP A 41 -7.33 -17.52 7.57
N LEU A 42 -6.92 -16.31 7.93
CA LEU A 42 -6.89 -15.18 7.00
C LEU A 42 -5.94 -15.43 5.83
N GLY A 43 -4.85 -16.17 6.06
CA GLY A 43 -3.88 -16.50 5.01
C GLY A 43 -4.53 -17.34 3.90
N ALA A 44 -5.22 -18.41 4.26
CA ALA A 44 -5.93 -19.27 3.32
C ALA A 44 -7.02 -18.50 2.53
N LEU A 45 -7.71 -17.56 3.19
CA LEU A 45 -8.67 -16.68 2.51
C LEU A 45 -7.97 -15.77 1.47
N MET A 46 -6.85 -15.15 1.84
CA MET A 46 -6.07 -14.30 0.93
C MET A 46 -5.51 -15.08 -0.26
N ASP A 47 -5.01 -16.29 -0.03
CA ASP A 47 -4.51 -17.18 -1.09
C ASP A 47 -5.63 -17.57 -2.08
N SER A 48 -6.85 -17.80 -1.59
CA SER A 48 -7.99 -18.13 -2.44
C SER A 48 -8.40 -17.02 -3.40
N MET A 49 -8.03 -15.77 -3.11
CA MET A 49 -8.28 -14.64 -4.00
C MET A 49 -7.56 -14.75 -5.34
N ALA A 50 -6.51 -15.59 -5.42
CA ALA A 50 -5.77 -15.83 -6.67
C ALA A 50 -6.66 -16.33 -7.82
N THR A 51 -7.77 -16.98 -7.52
CA THR A 51 -8.69 -17.57 -8.49
C THR A 51 -10.07 -16.90 -8.52
N ILE A 52 -10.25 -15.80 -7.78
CA ILE A 52 -11.56 -15.10 -7.73
C ILE A 52 -11.82 -14.25 -8.98
N GLY A 53 -10.77 -13.76 -9.63
CA GLY A 53 -10.87 -12.80 -10.74
C GLY A 53 -10.91 -11.34 -10.29
N PHE A 54 -11.01 -10.41 -11.25
CA PHE A 54 -11.04 -8.97 -11.03
C PHE A 54 -9.96 -8.50 -10.03
N GLN A 55 -10.29 -7.57 -9.16
CA GLN A 55 -9.36 -7.05 -8.16
C GLN A 55 -8.94 -8.08 -7.09
N GLY A 56 -9.72 -9.13 -6.88
CA GLY A 56 -9.35 -10.23 -5.99
C GLY A 56 -8.03 -10.87 -6.38
N THR A 57 -7.86 -11.19 -7.67
CA THR A 57 -6.59 -11.71 -8.20
C THR A 57 -5.44 -10.72 -8.01
N SER A 58 -5.68 -9.42 -8.26
CA SER A 58 -4.68 -8.37 -8.06
C SER A 58 -4.24 -8.26 -6.59
N VAL A 59 -5.17 -8.42 -5.63
CA VAL A 59 -4.84 -8.44 -4.20
C VAL A 59 -3.95 -9.63 -3.86
N SER A 60 -4.28 -10.83 -4.34
CA SER A 60 -3.44 -12.02 -4.14
C SER A 60 -2.04 -11.85 -4.75
N ASP A 61 -1.95 -11.27 -5.95
CA ASP A 61 -0.66 -10.99 -6.58
C ASP A 61 0.17 -9.99 -5.77
N ALA A 62 -0.46 -8.94 -5.24
CA ALA A 62 0.20 -7.97 -4.37
C ALA A 62 0.73 -8.62 -3.09
N VAL A 63 -0.06 -9.48 -2.43
CA VAL A 63 0.36 -10.23 -1.23
C VAL A 63 1.59 -11.09 -1.54
N ARG A 64 1.57 -11.83 -2.65
CA ARG A 64 2.70 -12.68 -3.06
C ARG A 64 3.96 -11.87 -3.38
N ILE A 65 3.81 -10.71 -4.02
CA ILE A 65 4.94 -9.82 -4.31
C ILE A 65 5.54 -9.30 -3.01
N ILE A 66 4.72 -8.81 -2.08
CA ILE A 66 5.17 -8.30 -0.78
C ILE A 66 5.88 -9.42 0.02
N GLU A 67 5.33 -10.62 0.03
CA GLU A 67 5.95 -11.75 0.71
C GLU A 67 7.32 -12.09 0.08
N ARG A 68 7.42 -12.10 -1.24
CA ARG A 68 8.70 -12.29 -1.94
C ARG A 68 9.71 -11.19 -1.59
N MET A 69 9.30 -9.90 -1.56
CA MET A 69 10.17 -8.80 -1.15
C MET A 69 10.68 -8.97 0.28
N ARG A 70 9.82 -9.45 1.18
CA ARG A 70 10.15 -9.66 2.60
C ARG A 70 11.13 -10.83 2.81
N THR A 71 10.94 -11.90 2.06
CA THR A 71 11.70 -13.15 2.24
C THR A 71 12.98 -13.23 1.41
N TRP A 72 13.06 -12.49 0.31
CA TRP A 72 14.21 -12.52 -0.61
C TRP A 72 15.55 -12.23 0.11
N ARG A 73 16.56 -12.95 -0.33
CA ARG A 73 17.95 -12.74 0.06
C ARG A 73 18.81 -12.71 -1.19
N LEU A 74 19.98 -12.02 -1.11
CA LEU A 74 20.93 -11.98 -2.23
C LEU A 74 21.41 -13.38 -2.62
N SER A 75 21.63 -14.26 -1.64
CA SER A 75 21.99 -15.66 -1.88
C SER A 75 20.96 -16.46 -2.68
N ASP A 76 19.70 -16.02 -2.70
CA ASP A 76 18.60 -16.70 -3.38
C ASP A 76 18.40 -16.19 -4.82
N ASP A 77 19.15 -15.15 -5.22
CA ASP A 77 19.04 -14.55 -6.55
C ASP A 77 19.76 -15.43 -7.58
N PRO A 78 19.07 -15.92 -8.61
CA PRO A 78 19.70 -16.77 -9.64
C PRO A 78 20.79 -16.06 -10.45
N SER A 79 20.81 -14.72 -10.45
CA SER A 79 21.81 -13.91 -11.14
C SER A 79 23.01 -13.58 -10.27
N TYR A 80 22.95 -13.88 -8.96
CA TYR A 80 24.06 -13.63 -8.05
C TYR A 80 25.17 -14.64 -8.27
N ASP A 81 26.34 -14.12 -8.64
CA ASP A 81 27.57 -14.91 -8.75
C ASP A 81 28.47 -14.63 -7.54
N SER A 82 28.66 -15.66 -6.72
CA SER A 82 29.53 -15.59 -5.56
C SER A 82 31.01 -15.69 -5.90
N THR A 83 31.36 -15.96 -7.17
CA THR A 83 32.75 -16.12 -7.62
C THR A 83 33.46 -14.78 -7.58
N GLY A 84 34.42 -14.64 -6.65
CA GLY A 84 35.14 -13.38 -6.44
C GLY A 84 34.43 -12.33 -5.59
N ASP A 85 33.28 -12.64 -5.02
CA ASP A 85 32.64 -11.79 -4.02
C ASP A 85 33.22 -12.08 -2.62
N ASP A 86 34.02 -11.16 -2.08
CA ASP A 86 34.60 -11.29 -0.76
C ASP A 86 33.54 -11.43 0.34
N CYS A 87 32.36 -10.88 0.12
CA CYS A 87 31.24 -10.98 1.06
C CYS A 87 30.69 -12.41 1.20
N ALA A 88 30.84 -13.25 0.17
CA ALA A 88 30.44 -14.65 0.23
C ALA A 88 31.31 -15.49 1.19
N ASN A 89 32.53 -15.00 1.51
CA ASN A 89 33.47 -15.66 2.42
C ASN A 89 33.34 -15.16 3.87
N LEU A 90 32.45 -14.18 4.14
CA LEU A 90 32.21 -13.67 5.49
C LEU A 90 31.52 -14.75 6.35
N PRO A 91 31.60 -14.65 7.69
CA PRO A 91 30.82 -15.50 8.58
C PRO A 91 29.31 -15.33 8.30
N ALA A 92 28.54 -16.42 8.41
CA ALA A 92 27.10 -16.42 8.14
C ALA A 92 26.28 -15.45 9.01
N ASN A 93 26.84 -14.96 10.12
CA ASN A 93 26.24 -13.94 10.98
C ASN A 93 26.67 -12.51 10.63
N ASP A 94 27.54 -12.31 9.66
CA ASP A 94 27.93 -10.98 9.18
C ASP A 94 26.76 -10.35 8.40
N PRO A 95 26.41 -9.07 8.67
CA PRO A 95 25.35 -8.38 7.93
C PRO A 95 25.58 -8.28 6.42
N ALA A 96 26.82 -8.28 5.97
CA ALA A 96 27.18 -8.22 4.56
C ALA A 96 27.20 -9.59 3.87
N HIS A 97 27.09 -10.69 4.62
CA HIS A 97 27.00 -12.02 4.02
C HIS A 97 25.74 -12.13 3.15
N PRO A 98 25.79 -12.68 1.93
CA PRO A 98 24.67 -12.68 0.98
C PRO A 98 23.36 -13.23 1.52
N SER A 99 23.40 -14.19 2.45
CA SER A 99 22.19 -14.71 3.10
C SER A 99 21.51 -13.72 4.06
N ASN A 100 22.19 -12.62 4.44
CA ASN A 100 21.66 -11.59 5.31
C ASN A 100 21.27 -10.31 4.55
N VAL A 101 21.75 -10.16 3.31
CA VAL A 101 21.39 -9.03 2.44
C VAL A 101 19.95 -9.19 1.98
N ARG A 102 19.13 -8.20 2.28
CA ARG A 102 17.67 -8.17 2.06
C ARG A 102 17.29 -7.16 0.98
N CYS A 103 16.08 -7.30 0.47
CA CYS A 103 15.49 -6.31 -0.40
C CYS A 103 15.34 -4.96 0.33
N THR A 104 15.76 -3.87 -0.32
CA THR A 104 15.46 -2.50 0.14
C THR A 104 14.03 -2.15 -0.28
N ILE A 105 13.16 -1.95 0.70
CA ILE A 105 11.74 -1.66 0.47
C ILE A 105 11.47 -0.20 0.77
N LEU A 106 11.03 0.55 -0.25
CA LEU A 106 10.58 1.94 -0.11
C LEU A 106 9.05 1.99 -0.18
N LEU A 107 8.44 2.65 0.80
CA LEU A 107 6.98 2.85 0.85
C LEU A 107 6.63 4.28 0.42
N GLY A 108 5.93 4.42 -0.70
CA GLY A 108 5.39 5.69 -1.17
C GLY A 108 3.91 5.82 -0.86
N TYR A 109 3.47 6.98 -0.34
CA TYR A 109 2.05 7.27 -0.11
C TYR A 109 1.74 8.77 -0.11
N THR A 110 0.46 9.10 -0.31
CA THR A 110 -0.06 10.47 -0.22
C THR A 110 -0.51 10.81 1.21
N SER A 111 -0.46 12.10 1.57
CA SER A 111 -0.72 12.60 2.93
C SER A 111 -2.03 12.11 3.57
N ASN A 112 -3.10 12.00 2.79
CA ASN A 112 -4.41 11.61 3.31
C ASN A 112 -4.46 10.19 3.91
N LEU A 113 -3.51 9.32 3.59
CA LEU A 113 -3.40 8.01 4.21
C LEU A 113 -3.07 8.11 5.70
N ILE A 114 -2.24 9.08 6.09
CA ILE A 114 -1.89 9.33 7.50
C ILE A 114 -3.08 9.90 8.28
N SER A 115 -3.93 10.69 7.63
CA SER A 115 -5.16 11.20 8.28
C SER A 115 -6.12 10.07 8.64
N SER A 116 -6.06 8.94 7.95
CA SER A 116 -6.87 7.75 8.20
C SER A 116 -6.26 6.82 9.27
N GLY A 117 -6.97 5.73 9.58
CA GLY A 117 -6.47 4.66 10.45
C GLY A 117 -5.29 3.86 9.88
N LEU A 118 -4.96 4.03 8.60
CA LEU A 118 -3.76 3.42 8.01
C LEU A 118 -2.45 3.96 8.60
N ARG A 119 -2.50 5.08 9.32
CA ARG A 119 -1.37 5.57 10.13
C ARG A 119 -0.76 4.47 11.01
N GLU A 120 -1.61 3.68 11.68
CA GLU A 120 -1.15 2.60 12.56
C GLU A 120 -0.47 1.45 11.80
N VAL A 121 -0.91 1.18 10.57
CA VAL A 121 -0.26 0.20 9.68
C VAL A 121 1.14 0.69 9.30
N ILE A 122 1.25 1.97 8.88
CA ILE A 122 2.54 2.58 8.52
C ILE A 122 3.48 2.60 9.72
N HIS A 123 2.99 2.99 10.90
CA HIS A 123 3.75 2.93 12.16
C HIS A 123 4.29 1.52 12.43
N PHE A 124 3.44 0.50 12.29
CA PHE A 124 3.83 -0.90 12.45
C PHE A 124 4.95 -1.30 11.48
N LEU A 125 4.80 -0.97 10.20
CA LEU A 125 5.79 -1.30 9.17
C LEU A 125 7.17 -0.67 9.45
N VAL A 126 7.18 0.59 9.91
CA VAL A 126 8.42 1.31 10.27
C VAL A 126 9.02 0.74 11.55
N LYS A 127 8.22 0.60 12.60
CA LYS A 127 8.65 0.10 13.90
C LYS A 127 9.32 -1.27 13.81
N HIS A 128 8.78 -2.14 12.98
CA HIS A 128 9.29 -3.51 12.79
C HIS A 128 10.27 -3.64 11.62
N LYS A 129 10.71 -2.50 11.02
CA LYS A 129 11.69 -2.47 9.94
C LYS A 129 11.28 -3.30 8.71
N TYR A 130 9.97 -3.34 8.42
CA TYR A 130 9.46 -3.95 7.19
C TYR A 130 9.70 -3.06 5.97
N VAL A 131 9.86 -1.76 6.17
CA VAL A 131 10.24 -0.79 5.14
C VAL A 131 11.57 -0.14 5.50
N SER A 132 12.39 0.13 4.49
CA SER A 132 13.72 0.76 4.63
C SER A 132 13.63 2.28 4.60
N GLY A 133 12.60 2.83 3.98
CA GLY A 133 12.35 4.26 3.89
C GLY A 133 10.94 4.57 3.44
N ILE A 134 10.54 5.82 3.67
CA ILE A 134 9.23 6.35 3.28
C ILE A 134 9.44 7.55 2.36
N VAL A 135 8.64 7.61 1.30
CA VAL A 135 8.52 8.78 0.42
C VAL A 135 7.07 9.25 0.46
N THR A 136 6.85 10.45 0.98
CA THR A 136 5.51 11.03 1.10
C THR A 136 5.53 12.53 0.80
N THR A 137 4.36 13.13 0.67
CA THR A 137 4.21 14.59 0.57
C THR A 137 4.39 15.24 1.95
N ALA A 138 4.67 16.55 2.01
CA ALA A 138 4.83 17.28 3.28
C ALA A 138 3.65 17.07 4.23
N GLY A 139 2.41 17.04 3.71
CA GLY A 139 1.22 16.73 4.49
C GLY A 139 1.22 15.33 5.13
N GLY A 140 2.01 14.37 4.63
CA GLY A 140 2.16 13.05 5.26
C GLY A 140 2.92 13.13 6.60
N VAL A 141 3.80 14.10 6.75
CA VAL A 141 4.50 14.41 8.01
C VAL A 141 3.64 15.31 8.89
N GLU A 142 3.07 16.37 8.30
CA GLU A 142 2.20 17.33 8.97
C GLU A 142 1.01 16.65 9.66
N GLU A 143 0.26 15.83 8.93
CA GLU A 143 -0.93 15.14 9.44
C GLU A 143 -0.60 14.13 10.55
N ASP A 144 0.59 13.54 10.53
CA ASP A 144 1.05 12.66 11.62
C ASP A 144 1.23 13.45 12.92
N PHE A 145 1.88 14.60 12.88
CA PHE A 145 2.01 15.48 14.04
C PHE A 145 0.67 16.04 14.50
N ILE A 146 -0.20 16.46 13.58
CA ILE A 146 -1.55 16.94 13.90
C ILE A 146 -2.33 15.88 14.69
N LYS A 147 -2.26 14.60 14.29
CA LYS A 147 -2.91 13.50 15.01
C LYS A 147 -2.32 13.24 16.41
N CYS A 148 -1.08 13.62 16.65
CA CYS A 148 -0.50 13.60 18.00
C CYS A 148 -1.05 14.72 18.89
N LEU A 149 -1.48 15.85 18.29
CA LEU A 149 -1.96 17.03 19.00
C LEU A 149 -3.49 17.08 19.16
N GLY A 150 -4.22 16.36 18.32
CA GLY A 150 -5.67 16.30 18.40
C GLY A 150 -6.28 15.18 17.52
N PRO A 151 -7.45 14.66 17.90
CA PRO A 151 -8.09 13.55 17.21
C PRO A 151 -8.67 13.96 15.86
N THR A 152 -8.67 13.00 14.94
CA THR A 152 -9.44 13.03 13.68
C THR A 152 -10.64 12.10 13.85
N TYR A 153 -11.81 12.50 13.35
CA TYR A 153 -13.08 11.82 13.57
C TYR A 153 -13.62 11.21 12.29
N LEU A 154 -14.43 10.16 12.43
CA LEU A 154 -15.20 9.61 11.34
C LEU A 154 -16.46 10.44 11.12
N GLY A 155 -16.78 10.74 9.87
CA GLY A 155 -17.99 11.38 9.43
C GLY A 155 -18.59 10.64 8.23
N SER A 156 -19.20 11.39 7.32
CA SER A 156 -19.79 10.85 6.09
C SER A 156 -19.32 11.61 4.86
N PHE A 157 -19.20 10.92 3.72
CA PHE A 157 -18.92 11.53 2.42
C PHE A 157 -19.99 12.56 1.99
N HIS A 158 -21.22 12.44 2.51
CA HIS A 158 -22.37 13.27 2.16
C HIS A 158 -22.48 14.56 2.99
N LEU A 159 -21.60 14.76 3.96
CA LEU A 159 -21.60 16.00 4.75
C LEU A 159 -21.26 17.20 3.88
N ASP A 160 -22.01 18.29 4.02
CA ASP A 160 -21.73 19.53 3.30
C ASP A 160 -20.47 20.22 3.83
N GLY A 161 -19.44 20.30 2.97
CA GLY A 161 -18.15 20.87 3.31
C GLY A 161 -18.21 22.35 3.66
N ALA A 162 -19.11 23.12 3.02
CA ALA A 162 -19.25 24.55 3.29
C ALA A 162 -19.83 24.80 4.70
N THR A 163 -20.81 24.00 5.09
CA THR A 163 -21.39 24.05 6.44
C THR A 163 -20.38 23.64 7.51
N LEU A 164 -19.61 22.57 7.26
CA LEU A 164 -18.56 22.13 8.18
C LEU A 164 -17.48 23.23 8.34
N ARG A 165 -17.05 23.84 7.23
CA ARG A 165 -16.04 24.91 7.24
C ARG A 165 -16.46 26.09 8.11
N LYS A 166 -17.72 26.51 8.03
CA LYS A 166 -18.27 27.58 8.89
C LYS A 166 -18.23 27.25 10.37
N ARG A 167 -18.15 25.97 10.71
CA ARG A 167 -18.07 25.46 12.08
C ARG A 167 -16.62 25.14 12.51
N GLY A 168 -15.63 25.51 11.71
CA GLY A 168 -14.21 25.20 12.00
C GLY A 168 -13.88 23.70 11.86
N LEU A 169 -14.59 22.99 10.99
CA LEU A 169 -14.37 21.56 10.72
C LEU A 169 -13.94 21.37 9.27
N ASN A 170 -12.88 20.61 9.04
CA ASN A 170 -12.38 20.29 7.71
C ASN A 170 -12.73 18.83 7.37
N ARG A 171 -13.22 18.59 6.14
CA ARG A 171 -13.59 17.25 5.68
C ARG A 171 -12.57 16.73 4.66
N ILE A 172 -12.05 15.54 4.91
CA ILE A 172 -11.17 14.78 4.00
C ILE A 172 -11.88 13.44 3.73
N GLY A 173 -12.54 13.32 2.58
CA GLY A 173 -13.37 12.16 2.31
C GLY A 173 -14.50 12.02 3.35
N ASN A 174 -14.48 10.96 4.15
CA ASN A 174 -15.37 10.76 5.30
C ASN A 174 -14.70 11.04 6.65
N LEU A 175 -13.52 11.68 6.64
CA LEU A 175 -12.84 12.10 7.87
C LEU A 175 -13.13 13.57 8.17
N ILE A 176 -13.17 13.91 9.44
CA ILE A 176 -13.36 15.27 9.96
C ILE A 176 -12.18 15.63 10.84
N VAL A 177 -11.51 16.72 10.49
CA VAL A 177 -10.39 17.28 11.25
C VAL A 177 -10.81 18.65 11.79
N PRO A 178 -10.88 18.83 13.12
CA PRO A 178 -11.13 20.15 13.71
C PRO A 178 -10.03 21.14 13.35
N ASN A 179 -10.39 22.38 13.04
CA ASN A 179 -9.43 23.44 12.72
C ASN A 179 -8.46 23.73 13.86
N ASP A 180 -8.90 23.56 15.09
CA ASP A 180 -8.06 23.70 16.29
C ASP A 180 -6.83 22.77 16.28
N ASN A 181 -6.91 21.64 15.59
CA ASN A 181 -5.76 20.74 15.47
C ASN A 181 -4.65 21.37 14.65
N TYR A 182 -5.01 22.10 13.59
CA TYR A 182 -4.06 22.85 12.75
C TYR A 182 -3.45 24.03 13.52
N CYS A 183 -4.26 24.75 14.31
CA CYS A 183 -3.76 25.83 15.16
C CYS A 183 -2.74 25.31 16.17
N LYS A 184 -3.03 24.17 16.85
CA LYS A 184 -2.08 23.54 17.77
C LYS A 184 -0.79 23.11 17.08
N PHE A 185 -0.88 22.63 15.84
CA PHE A 185 0.30 22.27 15.06
C PHE A 185 1.13 23.48 14.71
N GLU A 186 0.50 24.58 14.28
CA GLU A 186 1.18 25.85 14.00
C GLU A 186 1.89 26.37 15.27
N ASP A 187 1.19 26.43 16.40
CA ASP A 187 1.76 26.88 17.69
C ASP A 187 2.99 26.04 18.10
N TRP A 188 2.97 24.73 17.78
CA TRP A 188 4.06 23.83 18.12
C TRP A 188 5.23 23.92 17.14
N VAL A 189 4.96 23.98 15.82
CA VAL A 189 6.01 23.90 14.77
C VAL A 189 6.70 25.24 14.53
N MET A 190 6.00 26.37 14.61
CA MET A 190 6.55 27.67 14.29
C MET A 190 7.76 28.07 15.12
N PRO A 191 7.82 27.85 16.46
CA PRO A 191 9.02 28.10 17.25
C PRO A 191 10.23 27.31 16.76
N ILE A 192 10.03 26.03 16.37
CA ILE A 192 11.08 25.14 15.86
C ILE A 192 11.64 25.69 14.55
N LEU A 193 10.75 26.03 13.61
CA LEU A 193 11.16 26.58 12.30
C LEU A 193 11.88 27.92 12.44
N ASN A 194 11.42 28.80 13.34
CA ASN A 194 12.07 30.08 13.61
C ASN A 194 13.48 29.88 14.21
N GLN A 195 13.66 28.91 15.09
CA GLN A 195 14.97 28.56 15.62
C GLN A 195 15.88 28.00 14.54
N MET A 196 15.42 27.05 13.73
CA MET A 196 16.18 26.49 12.61
C MET A 196 16.64 27.60 11.62
N ARG A 197 15.77 28.54 11.32
CA ARG A 197 16.09 29.70 10.49
C ARG A 197 17.18 30.57 11.12
N ALA A 198 17.07 30.90 12.40
CA ALA A 198 18.06 31.70 13.10
C ALA A 198 19.42 31.02 13.13
N GLU A 199 19.45 29.69 13.32
CA GLU A 199 20.68 28.90 13.29
C GLU A 199 21.30 28.88 11.87
N GLN A 200 20.48 28.75 10.83
CA GLN A 200 20.94 28.78 9.43
C GLN A 200 21.51 30.15 9.06
N ASP A 201 20.87 31.25 9.50
CA ASP A 201 21.34 32.62 9.23
C ASP A 201 22.71 32.92 9.93
N THR A 202 23.06 32.18 10.98
CA THR A 202 24.31 32.32 11.74
C THR A 202 25.37 31.29 11.40
N ALA A 203 25.04 30.25 10.63
CA ALA A 203 25.97 29.22 10.20
C ALA A 203 27.00 29.80 9.21
N PRO A 204 28.29 29.46 9.32
CA PRO A 204 29.26 29.86 8.31
C PRO A 204 28.88 29.22 6.96
N PRO A 205 29.10 29.94 5.84
CA PRO A 205 28.89 29.35 4.51
C PRO A 205 29.81 28.13 4.34
N GLU A 206 29.23 27.01 3.85
CA GLU A 206 29.96 25.80 3.48
C GLU A 206 30.89 26.03 2.26
#